data_4c599097cbf4c719e616a230616797e2
#
_entry.id   4c599097cbf4c719e616a230616797e2
#
_cell.length_a   1.000
_cell.length_b   1.000
_cell.length_c   1.000
_cell.angle_alpha   90.00
_cell.angle_beta   90.00
_cell.angle_gamma   90.00
#
_symmetry.space_group_name_H-M   'P 1'
#
loop_
_entity.id
_entity.type
_entity.pdbx_description
1 polymer ?
#
loop_
_entity_poly.entity_id
_entity_poly.type
_entity_poly.pdbx_seq_one_letter_code
_entity_poly.pdbx_strand_id
1 'polypeptide(L)'
;MIGFAAETYNIKKNARKKLMEKNCDWIIANDVSNKSIGFESDFNEVTIFYKSKDIDEEKLTIKKKSQISDEIIDRVINQLN
;
A
#
# COMPACT_ATOMS: atom_id res chain seq x y z
N MET A 1 1.63 13.82 -1.44
CA MET A 1 0.46 13.25 -0.74
C MET A 1 0.48 11.74 -0.83
N ILE A 2 0.21 11.08 0.27
CA ILE A 2 0.15 9.62 0.35
C ILE A 2 -1.30 9.22 0.61
N GLY A 3 -1.83 8.39 -0.28
CA GLY A 3 -3.20 7.90 -0.15
C GLY A 3 -3.25 6.45 0.32
N PHE A 4 -4.35 6.06 0.91
CA PHE A 4 -4.60 4.70 1.36
C PHE A 4 -5.83 4.14 0.66
N ALA A 5 -5.80 2.88 0.30
CA ALA A 5 -6.93 2.23 -0.36
C ALA A 5 -7.06 0.78 0.10
N ALA A 6 -8.30 0.35 0.32
CA ALA A 6 -8.62 -1.05 0.57
C ALA A 6 -9.25 -1.61 -0.71
N GLU A 7 -8.66 -2.66 -1.24
CA GLU A 7 -9.10 -3.22 -2.51
C GLU A 7 -9.40 -4.70 -2.38
N THR A 8 -10.43 -5.17 -3.08
CA THR A 8 -10.83 -6.58 -3.07
C THR A 8 -10.54 -7.30 -4.37
N TYR A 9 -10.38 -6.56 -5.46
CA TYR A 9 -10.08 -7.13 -6.77
C TYR A 9 -9.36 -6.10 -7.63
N ASN A 10 -8.64 -6.55 -8.65
CA ASN A 10 -7.88 -5.69 -9.57
C ASN A 10 -7.09 -4.61 -8.83
N ILE A 11 -6.37 -5.03 -7.79
CA ILE A 11 -5.70 -4.14 -6.85
C ILE A 11 -4.76 -3.17 -7.58
N LYS A 12 -3.92 -3.70 -8.47
CA LYS A 12 -2.96 -2.89 -9.22
C LYS A 12 -3.67 -1.83 -10.07
N LYS A 13 -4.69 -2.24 -10.83
CA LYS A 13 -5.41 -1.33 -11.71
C LYS A 13 -6.11 -0.23 -10.91
N ASN A 14 -6.81 -0.62 -9.85
CA ASN A 14 -7.57 0.32 -9.03
C ASN A 14 -6.67 1.28 -8.26
N ALA A 15 -5.56 0.77 -7.72
CA ALA A 15 -4.62 1.60 -6.98
C ALA A 15 -3.93 2.62 -7.91
N ARG A 16 -3.51 2.20 -9.10
CA ARG A 16 -2.88 3.10 -10.06
C ARG A 16 -3.86 4.15 -10.55
N LYS A 17 -5.11 3.79 -10.74
CA LYS A 17 -6.16 4.75 -11.12
C LYS A 17 -6.28 5.83 -10.05
N LYS A 18 -6.36 5.45 -8.80
CA LYS A 18 -6.44 6.39 -7.68
C LYS A 18 -5.18 7.25 -7.57
N LEU A 19 -4.01 6.66 -7.80
CA LEU A 19 -2.74 7.38 -7.78
C LEU A 19 -2.76 8.54 -8.77
N MET A 20 -3.25 8.29 -9.97
CA MET A 20 -3.30 9.30 -11.04
C MET A 20 -4.44 10.30 -10.82
N GLU A 21 -5.65 9.83 -10.50
CA GLU A 21 -6.81 10.68 -10.34
C GLU A 21 -6.67 11.68 -9.19
N LYS A 22 -6.07 11.23 -8.09
CA LYS A 22 -5.89 12.05 -6.89
C LYS A 22 -4.54 12.73 -6.84
N ASN A 23 -3.72 12.53 -7.86
CA ASN A 23 -2.38 13.10 -7.95
C ASN A 23 -1.56 12.84 -6.68
N CYS A 24 -1.59 11.59 -6.22
CA CYS A 24 -0.82 11.17 -5.06
C CYS A 24 0.60 10.80 -5.46
N ASP A 25 1.53 10.97 -4.55
CA ASP A 25 2.90 10.49 -4.74
C ASP A 25 2.98 8.99 -4.54
N TRP A 26 2.23 8.48 -3.58
CA TRP A 26 2.13 7.06 -3.26
C TRP A 26 0.68 6.68 -3.01
N ILE A 27 0.32 5.43 -3.34
CA ILE A 27 -0.91 4.80 -2.86
C ILE A 27 -0.51 3.54 -2.11
N ILE A 28 -0.94 3.44 -0.87
CA ILE A 28 -0.72 2.25 -0.05
C ILE A 28 -2.01 1.44 -0.11
N ALA A 29 -1.97 0.35 -0.89
CA ALA A 29 -3.13 -0.48 -1.14
C ALA A 29 -3.13 -1.70 -0.23
N ASN A 30 -4.18 -1.84 0.54
CA ASN A 30 -4.39 -2.98 1.42
C ASN A 30 -5.28 -4.00 0.71
N ASP A 31 -4.76 -5.21 0.52
CA ASP A 31 -5.50 -6.30 -0.11
C ASP A 31 -6.40 -6.96 0.95
N VAL A 32 -7.69 -6.73 0.84
CA VAL A 32 -8.68 -7.31 1.75
C VAL A 32 -9.46 -8.45 1.12
N SER A 33 -9.00 -8.95 -0.03
CA SER A 33 -9.65 -10.06 -0.73
C SER A 33 -9.42 -11.40 -0.03
N ASN A 34 -8.33 -11.55 0.71
CA ASN A 34 -8.01 -12.79 1.41
C ASN A 34 -8.71 -12.82 2.77
N LYS A 35 -9.70 -13.69 2.91
CA LYS A 35 -10.51 -13.78 4.13
C LYS A 35 -9.73 -14.25 5.34
N SER A 36 -8.61 -14.96 5.16
CA SER A 36 -7.80 -15.43 6.28
C SER A 36 -6.98 -14.31 6.91
N ILE A 37 -6.84 -13.17 6.23
CA ILE A 37 -6.13 -12.00 6.72
C ILE A 37 -7.01 -10.76 6.63
N GLY A 38 -8.30 -10.90 6.96
CA GLY A 38 -9.26 -9.82 6.89
C GLY A 38 -9.22 -8.86 8.07
N PHE A 39 -10.30 -8.12 8.24
CA PHE A 39 -10.39 -7.01 9.21
C PHE A 39 -10.06 -7.39 10.64
N GLU A 40 -10.35 -8.61 11.05
CA GLU A 40 -10.14 -9.06 12.42
C GLU A 40 -8.77 -9.72 12.63
N SER A 41 -7.97 -9.79 11.58
CA SER A 41 -6.65 -10.40 11.63
C SER A 41 -5.59 -9.38 12.06
N ASP A 42 -4.58 -9.85 12.79
CA ASP A 42 -3.39 -9.04 13.09
C ASP A 42 -2.45 -8.93 11.91
N PHE A 43 -2.70 -9.71 10.85
CA PHE A 43 -1.84 -9.74 9.66
C PHE A 43 -2.45 -8.92 8.55
N ASN A 44 -1.58 -8.42 7.67
CA ASN A 44 -2.02 -7.59 6.56
C ASN A 44 -1.12 -7.82 5.34
N GLU A 45 -1.68 -7.59 4.16
CA GLU A 45 -0.93 -7.63 2.91
C GLU A 45 -1.11 -6.28 2.23
N VAL A 46 0.03 -5.61 1.99
CA VAL A 46 0.04 -4.24 1.50
C VAL A 46 0.96 -4.14 0.30
N THR A 47 0.52 -3.40 -0.72
CA THR A 47 1.36 -3.03 -1.85
C THR A 47 1.41 -1.52 -1.92
N ILE A 48 2.62 -0.96 -2.04
CA ILE A 48 2.82 0.47 -2.21
C ILE A 48 3.02 0.74 -3.69
N PHE A 49 2.19 1.60 -4.27
CA PHE A 49 2.31 2.03 -5.65
C PHE A 49 2.88 3.44 -5.68
N TYR A 50 3.98 3.59 -6.38
CA TYR A 50 4.71 4.85 -6.45
C TYR A 50 4.40 5.55 -7.77
N LYS A 51 4.33 6.87 -7.74
CA LYS A 51 4.23 7.69 -8.94
C LYS A 51 5.58 7.76 -9.66
N SER A 52 6.67 7.53 -8.94
CA SER A 52 8.01 7.56 -9.48
C SER A 52 8.20 6.54 -10.61
N LYS A 53 9.04 6.90 -11.58
CA LYS A 53 9.34 6.01 -12.71
C LYS A 53 10.35 4.92 -12.38
N ASP A 54 11.14 5.11 -11.34
CA ASP A 54 12.21 4.17 -10.99
C ASP A 54 11.67 2.92 -10.34
N ILE A 55 10.69 3.09 -9.46
CA ILE A 55 10.03 1.98 -8.75
C ILE A 55 8.53 2.18 -8.90
N ASP A 56 7.86 1.25 -9.61
CA ASP A 56 6.42 1.34 -9.81
C ASP A 56 5.64 0.84 -8.60
N GLU A 57 6.07 -0.25 -8.02
CA GLU A 57 5.35 -0.86 -6.91
C GLU A 57 6.30 -1.66 -6.02
N GLU A 58 5.90 -1.78 -4.77
CA GLU A 58 6.62 -2.58 -3.78
C GLU A 58 5.61 -3.35 -2.94
N LYS A 59 5.68 -4.68 -3.00
CA LYS A 59 4.78 -5.53 -2.25
C LYS A 59 5.40 -5.90 -0.90
N LEU A 60 4.69 -5.56 0.17
CA LEU A 60 5.07 -6.00 1.51
C LEU A 60 4.36 -7.32 1.77
N THR A 61 5.14 -8.36 2.10
CA THR A 61 4.58 -9.67 2.39
C THR A 61 3.64 -9.60 3.60
N ILE A 62 2.84 -10.64 3.80
CA ILE A 62 1.90 -10.70 4.93
C ILE A 62 2.69 -10.56 6.23
N LYS A 63 2.39 -9.51 6.99
CA LYS A 63 3.06 -9.17 8.24
C LYS A 63 2.04 -8.66 9.23
N LYS A 64 2.40 -8.64 10.51
CA LYS A 64 1.56 -7.99 11.51
C LYS A 64 1.39 -6.52 11.16
N LYS A 65 0.22 -5.96 11.47
CA LYS A 65 -0.08 -4.57 11.15
C LYS A 65 0.94 -3.60 11.72
N SER A 66 1.44 -3.86 12.91
CA SER A 66 2.47 -3.01 13.54
C SER A 66 3.76 -2.99 12.73
N GLN A 67 4.19 -4.13 12.20
CA GLN A 67 5.39 -4.23 11.39
C GLN A 67 5.23 -3.48 10.06
N ILE A 68 4.05 -3.57 9.45
CA ILE A 68 3.76 -2.87 8.20
C ILE A 68 3.78 -1.37 8.43
N SER A 69 3.19 -0.90 9.53
CA SER A 69 3.20 0.52 9.88
C SER A 69 4.62 1.05 10.03
N ASP A 70 5.49 0.31 10.72
CA ASP A 70 6.88 0.70 10.90
C ASP A 70 7.62 0.80 9.57
N GLU A 71 7.40 -0.16 8.67
CA GLU A 71 8.02 -0.13 7.35
C GLU A 71 7.54 1.03 6.50
N ILE A 72 6.26 1.38 6.59
CA ILE A 72 5.71 2.53 5.88
C ILE A 72 6.33 3.82 6.42
N ILE A 73 6.42 3.95 7.73
CA ILE A 73 7.00 5.12 8.37
C ILE A 73 8.47 5.28 7.95
N ASP A 74 9.23 4.19 7.93
CA ASP A 74 10.62 4.22 7.49
C ASP A 74 10.75 4.77 6.07
N ARG A 75 9.87 4.34 5.17
CA ARG A 75 9.87 4.80 3.78
C ARG A 75 9.53 6.28 3.68
N VAL A 76 8.57 6.73 4.47
CA VAL A 76 8.20 8.16 4.50
C VAL A 76 9.37 9.00 4.99
N ILE A 77 10.04 8.57 6.05
CA ILE A 77 11.20 9.27 6.60
C ILE A 77 12.33 9.34 5.56
N ASN A 78 12.61 8.24 4.89
CA ASN A 78 13.64 8.18 3.85
C ASN A 78 13.29 9.09 2.67
N GLN A 79 12.02 9.21 2.34
CA GLN A 79 11.56 10.10 1.27
C GLN A 79 11.80 11.58 1.63
N LEU A 80 11.67 11.93 2.90
CA LEU A 80 11.88 13.30 3.37
C LEU A 80 13.36 13.67 3.44
N ASN A 81 14.22 12.69 3.54
CA ASN A 81 15.66 12.90 3.58
C ASN A 81 16.26 12.80 2.19
#